data_7ae5a61707afac32924cb9e851d39829
#
_entry.id   7ae5a61707afac32924cb9e851d39829
#
_cell.length_a   1.000
_cell.length_b   1.000
_cell.length_c   1.000
_cell.angle_alpha   90.00
_cell.angle_beta   90.00
_cell.angle_gamma   90.00
#
_symmetry.space_group_name_H-M   'P 1'
#
loop_
_entity.id
_entity.type
_entity.pdbx_description
1 polymer ?
#
loop_
_entity_poly.entity_id
_entity_poly.type
_entity_poly.pdbx_seq_one_letter_code
_entity_poly.pdbx_strand_id
1 'polypeptide(L)'
;MLRLAVLISGGGTDLQSIIDEHKKGNINCEIALVISNRKSAYGLERAKQTGIPTACIKDQKELLKKLQDEKIDFIVLAGYLAILQEDLIKAYPNKIINIHPSLIPSFCGPGMYGLHVHEAALAKGVKVSGATVHFVSEEVDGGPIIYQEAVSIADLDTAEAIQKRVLEIEHKILPMVVRYYCEDRIRIEKGRVHIL
;
A
#
# COMPACT_ATOMS: atom_id res chain seq x y z
N MET A 1 -10.63 -13.61 13.27
CA MET A 1 -9.92 -13.40 11.98
C MET A 1 -9.99 -11.90 11.69
N LEU A 2 -8.85 -11.25 11.42
CA LEU A 2 -8.81 -9.81 11.12
C LEU A 2 -9.52 -9.51 9.79
N ARG A 3 -10.18 -8.36 9.73
CA ARG A 3 -10.89 -7.86 8.54
C ARG A 3 -10.09 -6.74 7.89
N LEU A 4 -9.61 -6.98 6.68
CA LEU A 4 -8.80 -6.07 5.88
C LEU A 4 -9.67 -5.29 4.89
N ALA A 5 -9.47 -3.98 4.81
CA ALA A 5 -9.88 -3.17 3.65
C ALA A 5 -8.67 -2.77 2.83
N VAL A 6 -8.76 -2.89 1.51
CA VAL A 6 -7.72 -2.41 0.59
C VAL A 6 -8.23 -1.22 -0.19
N LEU A 7 -7.52 -0.10 -0.12
CA LEU A 7 -7.83 1.13 -0.84
C LEU A 7 -6.95 1.25 -2.09
N ILE A 8 -7.57 1.59 -3.22
CA ILE A 8 -6.92 1.65 -4.53
C ILE A 8 -7.38 2.88 -5.32
N SER A 9 -6.62 3.29 -6.33
CA SER A 9 -7.04 4.35 -7.27
C SER A 9 -6.90 3.97 -8.76
N GLY A 10 -6.29 2.83 -9.08
CA GLY A 10 -5.92 2.46 -10.44
C GLY A 10 -6.02 0.98 -10.76
N GLY A 11 -4.99 0.45 -11.41
CA GLY A 11 -4.94 -0.93 -11.95
C GLY A 11 -5.06 -2.05 -10.92
N GLY A 12 -4.65 -1.80 -9.67
CA GLY A 12 -4.79 -2.75 -8.57
C GLY A 12 -3.85 -3.96 -8.67
N THR A 13 -2.64 -3.80 -9.20
CA THR A 13 -1.68 -4.90 -9.28
C THR A 13 -1.13 -5.29 -7.92
N ASP A 14 -0.92 -4.32 -7.02
CA ASP A 14 -0.56 -4.57 -5.62
C ASP A 14 -1.70 -5.28 -4.87
N LEU A 15 -2.96 -4.85 -5.11
CA LEU A 15 -4.13 -5.57 -4.60
C LEU A 15 -4.14 -7.02 -5.09
N GLN A 16 -3.83 -7.25 -6.38
CA GLN A 16 -3.78 -8.60 -6.95
C GLN A 16 -2.75 -9.47 -6.22
N SER A 17 -1.57 -8.93 -5.90
CA SER A 17 -0.55 -9.68 -5.17
C SER A 17 -1.03 -10.14 -3.77
N ILE A 18 -1.80 -9.28 -3.08
CA ILE A 18 -2.43 -9.65 -1.80
C ILE A 18 -3.48 -10.74 -2.00
N ILE A 19 -4.34 -10.61 -3.01
CA ILE A 19 -5.38 -11.60 -3.33
C ILE A 19 -4.75 -12.96 -3.64
N ASP A 20 -3.67 -12.98 -4.42
CA ASP A 20 -3.00 -14.21 -4.83
C ASP A 20 -2.38 -14.93 -3.63
N GLU A 21 -1.71 -14.22 -2.74
CA GLU A 21 -1.15 -14.80 -1.51
C GLU A 21 -2.23 -15.23 -0.51
N HIS A 22 -3.34 -14.51 -0.45
CA HIS A 22 -4.51 -14.92 0.34
C HIS A 22 -5.12 -16.24 -0.18
N LYS A 23 -5.28 -16.39 -1.51
CA LYS A 23 -5.77 -17.61 -2.13
C LYS A 23 -4.86 -18.81 -1.90
N LYS A 24 -3.56 -18.61 -1.79
CA LYS A 24 -2.58 -19.66 -1.43
C LYS A 24 -2.63 -20.03 0.05
N GLY A 25 -3.41 -19.33 0.87
CA GLY A 25 -3.47 -19.56 2.32
C GLY A 25 -2.31 -18.93 3.10
N ASN A 26 -1.48 -18.09 2.47
CA ASN A 26 -0.34 -17.45 3.11
C ASN A 26 -0.72 -16.22 3.95
N ILE A 27 -1.91 -15.66 3.75
CA ILE A 27 -2.44 -14.51 4.50
C ILE A 27 -3.70 -14.96 5.24
N ASN A 28 -3.66 -14.94 6.56
CA ASN A 28 -4.77 -15.39 7.42
C ASN A 28 -5.61 -14.19 7.90
N CYS A 29 -6.31 -13.54 6.98
CA CYS A 29 -7.34 -12.53 7.26
C CYS A 29 -8.48 -12.63 6.25
N GLU A 30 -9.57 -11.94 6.51
CA GLU A 30 -10.63 -11.74 5.52
C GLU A 30 -10.33 -10.46 4.75
N ILE A 31 -10.21 -10.54 3.42
CA ILE A 31 -10.23 -9.34 2.58
C ILE A 31 -11.69 -8.91 2.45
N ALA A 32 -12.15 -8.11 3.40
CA ALA A 32 -13.56 -7.82 3.60
C ALA A 32 -14.10 -6.81 2.57
N LEU A 33 -13.26 -5.90 2.10
CA LEU A 33 -13.69 -4.80 1.26
C LEU A 33 -12.54 -4.23 0.43
N VAL A 34 -12.82 -3.91 -0.84
CA VAL A 34 -11.94 -3.10 -1.69
C VAL A 34 -12.65 -1.80 -2.04
N ILE A 35 -12.01 -0.68 -1.74
CA ILE A 35 -12.57 0.65 -1.99
C ILE A 35 -11.67 1.42 -2.95
N SER A 36 -12.29 2.12 -3.90
CA SER A 36 -11.61 3.08 -4.75
C SER A 36 -12.24 4.46 -4.64
N ASN A 37 -11.41 5.51 -4.75
CA ASN A 37 -11.87 6.88 -4.94
C ASN A 37 -12.22 7.18 -6.41
N ARG A 38 -12.04 6.21 -7.33
CA ARG A 38 -12.29 6.34 -8.78
C ARG A 38 -13.12 5.18 -9.29
N LYS A 39 -14.24 5.49 -9.95
CA LYS A 39 -15.11 4.46 -10.57
C LYS A 39 -14.41 3.65 -11.65
N SER A 40 -13.45 4.27 -12.36
CA SER A 40 -12.69 3.67 -13.45
C SER A 40 -11.52 2.78 -12.99
N ALA A 41 -11.29 2.64 -11.68
CA ALA A 41 -10.20 1.82 -11.16
C ALA A 41 -10.39 0.34 -11.50
N TYR A 42 -9.52 -0.21 -12.33
CA TYR A 42 -9.60 -1.62 -12.73
C TYR A 42 -9.44 -2.61 -11.57
N GLY A 43 -8.78 -2.18 -10.49
CA GLY A 43 -8.68 -2.99 -9.28
C GLY A 43 -10.03 -3.35 -8.66
N LEU A 44 -11.11 -2.56 -8.90
CA LEU A 44 -12.45 -2.94 -8.48
C LEU A 44 -12.95 -4.18 -9.24
N GLU A 45 -12.63 -4.29 -10.53
CA GLU A 45 -12.98 -5.49 -11.31
C GLU A 45 -12.20 -6.73 -10.87
N ARG A 46 -10.92 -6.56 -10.50
CA ARG A 46 -10.12 -7.66 -9.90
C ARG A 46 -10.76 -8.21 -8.63
N ALA A 47 -11.21 -7.31 -7.75
CA ALA A 47 -11.89 -7.69 -6.52
C ALA A 47 -13.23 -8.41 -6.80
N LYS A 48 -14.06 -7.87 -7.68
CA LYS A 48 -15.34 -8.49 -8.07
C LYS A 48 -15.16 -9.89 -8.63
N GLN A 49 -14.17 -10.10 -9.51
CA GLN A 49 -13.86 -11.42 -10.09
C GLN A 49 -13.48 -12.46 -9.05
N THR A 50 -13.07 -12.02 -7.88
CA THR A 50 -12.72 -12.90 -6.74
C THR A 50 -13.79 -12.95 -5.66
N GLY A 51 -14.94 -12.32 -5.89
CA GLY A 51 -16.06 -12.31 -4.95
C GLY A 51 -15.85 -11.36 -3.75
N ILE A 52 -14.84 -10.49 -3.78
CA ILE A 52 -14.60 -9.53 -2.72
C ILE A 52 -15.56 -8.32 -2.91
N PRO A 53 -16.28 -7.90 -1.85
CA PRO A 53 -17.12 -6.72 -1.89
C PRO A 53 -16.34 -5.45 -2.29
N THR A 54 -16.97 -4.60 -3.10
CA THR A 54 -16.34 -3.37 -3.60
C THR A 54 -17.20 -2.14 -3.35
N ALA A 55 -16.56 -0.98 -3.18
CA ALA A 55 -17.22 0.31 -3.13
C ALA A 55 -16.41 1.38 -3.86
N CYS A 56 -17.08 2.42 -4.34
CA CYS A 56 -16.42 3.62 -4.85
C CYS A 56 -16.83 4.81 -3.99
N ILE A 57 -15.90 5.31 -3.18
CA ILE A 57 -16.14 6.36 -2.19
C ILE A 57 -15.05 7.42 -2.33
N LYS A 58 -15.45 8.67 -2.55
CA LYS A 58 -14.54 9.83 -2.65
C LYS A 58 -14.50 10.65 -1.37
N ASP A 59 -15.65 10.75 -0.70
CA ASP A 59 -15.77 11.53 0.53
C ASP A 59 -15.10 10.78 1.69
N GLN A 60 -14.21 11.46 2.41
CA GLN A 60 -13.41 10.85 3.48
C GLN A 60 -14.24 10.52 4.73
N LYS A 61 -15.33 11.26 5.01
CA LYS A 61 -16.22 10.96 6.13
C LYS A 61 -17.07 9.74 5.83
N GLU A 62 -17.54 9.63 4.58
CA GLU A 62 -18.25 8.45 4.10
C GLU A 62 -17.32 7.22 4.12
N LEU A 63 -16.06 7.40 3.71
CA LEU A 63 -15.04 6.35 3.76
C LEU A 63 -14.84 5.85 5.19
N LEU A 64 -14.61 6.75 6.15
CA LEU A 64 -14.43 6.40 7.55
C LEU A 64 -15.66 5.65 8.10
N LYS A 65 -16.85 6.19 7.84
CA LYS A 65 -18.10 5.54 8.25
C LYS A 65 -18.23 4.13 7.66
N LYS A 66 -17.97 3.96 6.38
CA LYS A 66 -18.02 2.65 5.71
C LYS A 66 -17.07 1.65 6.33
N LEU A 67 -15.83 2.05 6.60
CA LEU A 67 -14.83 1.19 7.24
C LEU A 67 -15.27 0.74 8.65
N GLN A 68 -15.89 1.65 9.42
CA GLN A 68 -16.41 1.35 10.76
C GLN A 68 -17.63 0.44 10.71
N ASP A 69 -18.58 0.72 9.82
CA ASP A 69 -19.81 -0.10 9.63
C ASP A 69 -19.44 -1.54 9.24
N GLU A 70 -18.41 -1.71 8.41
CA GLU A 70 -17.89 -3.01 7.99
C GLU A 70 -16.95 -3.66 9.03
N LYS A 71 -16.73 -3.03 10.16
CA LYS A 71 -15.86 -3.51 11.25
C LYS A 71 -14.45 -3.87 10.74
N ILE A 72 -13.85 -2.98 9.95
CA ILE A 72 -12.51 -3.16 9.43
C ILE A 72 -11.50 -3.02 10.57
N ASP A 73 -10.59 -3.98 10.69
CA ASP A 73 -9.54 -3.99 11.72
C ASP A 73 -8.30 -3.23 11.27
N PHE A 74 -7.94 -3.33 10.00
CA PHE A 74 -6.79 -2.63 9.42
C PHE A 74 -6.97 -2.36 7.92
N ILE A 75 -6.18 -1.43 7.41
CA ILE A 75 -6.30 -0.89 6.05
C ILE A 75 -4.95 -1.01 5.34
N VAL A 76 -4.99 -1.35 4.06
CA VAL A 76 -3.82 -1.30 3.17
C VAL A 76 -4.10 -0.34 2.02
N LEU A 77 -3.21 0.64 1.84
CA LEU A 77 -3.19 1.51 0.68
C LEU A 77 -2.33 0.85 -0.41
N ALA A 78 -2.96 0.41 -1.47
CA ALA A 78 -2.33 -0.27 -2.60
C ALA A 78 -2.47 0.59 -3.86
N GLY A 79 -1.66 1.64 -3.95
CA GLY A 79 -1.78 2.64 -5.01
C GLY A 79 -3.01 3.54 -4.84
N TYR A 80 -3.32 3.92 -3.62
CA TYR A 80 -4.38 4.90 -3.30
C TYR A 80 -3.81 6.31 -3.36
N LEU A 81 -4.29 7.13 -4.30
CA LEU A 81 -3.70 8.43 -4.62
C LEU A 81 -4.31 9.63 -3.86
N ALA A 82 -5.38 9.42 -3.11
CA ALA A 82 -5.93 10.47 -2.26
C ALA A 82 -5.20 10.49 -0.90
N ILE A 83 -4.91 11.69 -0.41
CA ILE A 83 -4.35 11.89 0.93
C ILE A 83 -5.48 11.63 1.94
N LEU A 84 -5.19 10.78 2.93
CA LEU A 84 -6.14 10.50 4.00
C LEU A 84 -6.25 11.68 4.95
N GLN A 85 -7.48 11.97 5.39
CA GLN A 85 -7.73 12.99 6.40
C GLN A 85 -7.35 12.50 7.80
N GLU A 86 -7.02 13.45 8.65
CA GLU A 86 -6.56 13.23 10.03
C GLU A 86 -7.53 12.37 10.85
N ASP A 87 -8.83 12.58 10.72
CA ASP A 87 -9.87 11.82 11.44
C ASP A 87 -9.80 10.32 11.16
N LEU A 88 -9.54 9.95 9.88
CA LEU A 88 -9.38 8.55 9.50
C LEU A 88 -8.10 7.96 10.07
N ILE A 89 -6.99 8.70 9.99
CA ILE A 89 -5.69 8.26 10.53
C ILE A 89 -5.79 8.04 12.05
N LYS A 90 -6.44 8.97 12.76
CA LYS A 90 -6.65 8.87 14.22
C LYS A 90 -7.59 7.73 14.62
N ALA A 91 -8.55 7.39 13.77
CA ALA A 91 -9.46 6.26 14.02
C ALA A 91 -8.76 4.89 13.88
N TYR A 92 -7.66 4.83 13.10
CA TYR A 92 -6.90 3.61 12.80
C TYR A 92 -5.40 3.76 13.15
N PRO A 93 -5.03 4.07 14.40
CA PRO A 93 -3.63 4.31 14.79
C PRO A 93 -2.80 3.02 14.61
N ASN A 94 -1.71 3.09 13.83
CA ASN A 94 -0.86 1.94 13.47
C ASN A 94 -1.62 0.77 12.82
N LYS A 95 -2.70 1.07 12.12
CA LYS A 95 -3.55 0.09 11.43
C LYS A 95 -3.72 0.41 9.94
N ILE A 96 -3.02 1.41 9.43
CA ILE A 96 -3.02 1.77 8.01
C ILE A 96 -1.62 1.55 7.49
N ILE A 97 -1.48 0.65 6.53
CA ILE A 97 -0.22 0.29 5.88
C ILE A 97 -0.23 0.83 4.46
N ASN A 98 0.85 1.46 4.04
CA ASN A 98 1.04 1.95 2.67
C ASN A 98 2.26 1.31 2.02
N ILE A 99 2.21 1.10 0.72
CA ILE A 99 3.38 0.81 -0.11
C ILE A 99 3.76 2.03 -0.92
N HIS A 100 5.04 2.40 -0.90
CA HIS A 100 5.60 3.51 -1.66
C HIS A 100 6.74 3.01 -2.56
N PRO A 101 6.76 3.37 -3.87
CA PRO A 101 7.68 2.78 -4.84
C PRO A 101 9.07 3.45 -4.83
N SER A 102 9.61 3.74 -3.66
CA SER A 102 10.99 4.19 -3.46
C SER A 102 11.54 3.76 -2.10
N LEU A 103 12.82 3.98 -1.88
CA LEU A 103 13.46 3.80 -0.57
C LEU A 103 13.32 5.11 0.23
N ILE A 104 12.27 5.24 1.02
CA ILE A 104 12.05 6.40 1.90
C ILE A 104 13.29 6.62 2.78
N PRO A 105 13.83 7.84 2.93
CA PRO A 105 13.21 9.16 2.61
C PRO A 105 13.49 9.69 1.20
N SER A 106 14.05 8.93 0.29
CA SER A 106 14.29 9.37 -1.09
C SER A 106 13.02 9.29 -1.93
N PHE A 107 12.77 10.29 -2.78
CA PHE A 107 11.68 10.34 -3.75
C PHE A 107 10.32 10.04 -3.15
N CYS A 108 10.00 10.65 -2.01
CA CYS A 108 8.74 10.51 -1.30
C CYS A 108 8.15 11.87 -0.90
N GLY A 109 6.95 11.87 -0.31
CA GLY A 109 6.25 13.07 0.10
C GLY A 109 5.31 13.64 -0.98
N PRO A 110 4.81 14.87 -0.80
CA PRO A 110 3.83 15.47 -1.69
C PRO A 110 4.27 15.49 -3.15
N GLY A 111 3.40 15.00 -4.06
CA GLY A 111 3.67 14.94 -5.50
C GLY A 111 4.47 13.71 -5.97
N MET A 112 5.04 12.93 -5.07
CA MET A 112 5.80 11.72 -5.38
C MET A 112 4.89 10.48 -5.37
N TYR A 113 4.26 10.20 -6.51
CA TYR A 113 3.38 9.04 -6.71
C TYR A 113 3.44 8.56 -8.17
N GLY A 114 3.11 7.30 -8.39
CA GLY A 114 3.04 6.70 -9.71
C GLY A 114 4.36 6.81 -10.46
N LEU A 115 4.30 7.20 -11.74
CA LEU A 115 5.49 7.30 -12.60
C LEU A 115 6.45 8.43 -12.16
N HIS A 116 5.94 9.50 -11.53
CA HIS A 116 6.75 10.65 -11.09
C HIS A 116 7.92 10.25 -10.17
N VAL A 117 7.75 9.26 -9.33
CA VAL A 117 8.80 8.72 -8.46
C VAL A 117 9.98 8.18 -9.30
N HIS A 118 9.65 7.44 -10.36
CA HIS A 118 10.64 6.79 -11.22
C HIS A 118 11.29 7.79 -12.19
N GLU A 119 10.53 8.77 -12.67
CA GLU A 119 11.06 9.91 -13.44
C GLU A 119 12.08 10.71 -12.61
N ALA A 120 11.77 10.99 -11.34
CA ALA A 120 12.68 11.67 -10.43
C ALA A 120 13.96 10.85 -10.14
N ALA A 121 13.82 9.55 -9.93
CA ALA A 121 14.96 8.65 -9.74
C ALA A 121 15.87 8.59 -10.97
N LEU A 122 15.27 8.47 -12.16
CA LEU A 122 16.01 8.48 -13.44
C LEU A 122 16.71 9.81 -13.66
N ALA A 123 16.03 10.94 -13.49
CA ALA A 123 16.59 12.27 -13.65
C ALA A 123 17.73 12.56 -12.69
N LYS A 124 17.67 12.03 -11.47
CA LYS A 124 18.76 12.12 -10.48
C LYS A 124 19.94 11.21 -10.82
N GLY A 125 19.73 10.16 -11.62
CA GLY A 125 20.76 9.21 -12.01
C GLY A 125 21.15 8.23 -10.90
N VAL A 126 20.26 7.95 -9.94
CA VAL A 126 20.53 6.95 -8.89
C VAL A 126 20.67 5.56 -9.50
N LYS A 127 21.47 4.72 -8.87
CA LYS A 127 21.76 3.36 -9.36
C LYS A 127 20.94 2.28 -8.63
N VAL A 128 20.32 2.67 -7.53
CA VAL A 128 19.52 1.81 -6.68
C VAL A 128 18.20 2.52 -6.38
N SER A 129 17.10 1.80 -6.53
CA SER A 129 15.77 2.17 -6.06
C SER A 129 15.19 1.01 -5.24
N GLY A 130 13.90 0.95 -5.06
CA GLY A 130 13.22 -0.09 -4.32
C GLY A 130 11.82 0.32 -3.91
N ALA A 131 11.30 -0.37 -2.91
CA ALA A 131 9.99 -0.05 -2.34
C ALA A 131 10.03 -0.07 -0.81
N THR A 132 9.12 0.70 -0.21
CA THR A 132 8.96 0.84 1.24
C THR A 132 7.52 0.52 1.62
N VAL A 133 7.35 -0.39 2.58
CA VAL A 133 6.08 -0.58 3.29
C VAL A 133 6.19 0.11 4.64
N HIS A 134 5.25 1.00 4.96
CA HIS A 134 5.28 1.79 6.18
C HIS A 134 3.87 1.97 6.76
N PHE A 135 3.78 2.30 8.02
CA PHE A 135 2.54 2.79 8.59
C PHE A 135 2.26 4.21 8.13
N VAL A 136 0.98 4.52 7.92
CA VAL A 136 0.54 5.88 7.56
C VAL A 136 0.50 6.74 8.82
N SER A 137 1.02 7.95 8.71
CA SER A 137 0.93 9.03 9.71
C SER A 137 0.30 10.27 9.09
N GLU A 138 0.18 11.35 9.86
CA GLU A 138 -0.31 12.64 9.35
C GLU A 138 0.64 13.26 8.31
N GLU A 139 1.93 12.96 8.40
CA GLU A 139 2.92 13.34 7.38
C GLU A 139 2.87 12.35 6.22
N VAL A 140 2.78 12.86 5.00
CA VAL A 140 2.77 12.05 3.78
C VAL A 140 4.09 11.28 3.68
N ASP A 141 4.00 9.95 3.58
CA ASP A 141 5.12 9.00 3.55
C ASP A 141 6.07 9.10 4.76
N GLY A 142 5.63 9.75 5.88
CA GLY A 142 6.46 10.02 7.06
C GLY A 142 6.31 9.02 8.20
N GLY A 143 5.42 8.05 8.11
CA GLY A 143 5.15 7.09 9.19
C GLY A 143 6.23 6.02 9.38
N PRO A 144 6.18 5.25 10.47
CA PRO A 144 7.19 4.24 10.79
C PRO A 144 7.35 3.20 9.68
N ILE A 145 8.59 3.01 9.22
CA ILE A 145 8.91 2.05 8.16
C ILE A 145 8.83 0.63 8.71
N ILE A 146 8.07 -0.24 8.02
CA ILE A 146 7.93 -1.65 8.39
C ILE A 146 8.97 -2.49 7.67
N TYR A 147 9.10 -2.32 6.35
CA TYR A 147 10.02 -3.08 5.53
C TYR A 147 10.45 -2.29 4.29
N GLN A 148 11.70 -2.50 3.90
CA GLN A 148 12.24 -1.94 2.65
C GLN A 148 13.02 -3.00 1.90
N GLU A 149 12.91 -3.00 0.58
CA GLU A 149 13.75 -3.82 -0.27
C GLU A 149 14.31 -3.00 -1.43
N ALA A 150 15.62 -3.09 -1.61
CA ALA A 150 16.35 -2.36 -2.65
C ALA A 150 16.51 -3.20 -3.91
N VAL A 151 16.57 -2.52 -5.06
CA VAL A 151 16.83 -3.14 -6.35
C VAL A 151 17.74 -2.25 -7.21
N SER A 152 18.67 -2.85 -7.95
CA SER A 152 19.50 -2.12 -8.91
C SER A 152 18.66 -1.63 -10.09
N ILE A 153 18.87 -0.38 -10.48
CA ILE A 153 18.29 0.24 -11.67
C ILE A 153 19.37 0.82 -12.58
N ALA A 154 20.64 0.44 -12.35
CA ALA A 154 21.80 1.00 -13.04
C ALA A 154 21.83 0.74 -14.55
N ASP A 155 21.12 -0.28 -15.00
CA ASP A 155 20.99 -0.73 -16.39
C ASP A 155 19.69 -0.24 -17.08
N LEU A 156 18.92 0.62 -16.43
CA LEU A 156 17.62 1.06 -16.94
C LEU A 156 17.66 2.53 -17.37
N ASP A 157 17.08 2.81 -18.55
CA ASP A 157 17.12 4.11 -19.19
C ASP A 157 15.75 4.80 -19.30
N THR A 158 14.69 4.18 -18.79
CA THR A 158 13.32 4.74 -18.83
C THR A 158 12.63 4.61 -17.47
N ALA A 159 11.78 5.57 -17.16
CA ALA A 159 10.99 5.56 -15.93
C ALA A 159 10.05 4.35 -15.86
N GLU A 160 9.47 3.95 -16.98
CA GLU A 160 8.58 2.78 -17.08
C GLU A 160 9.32 1.47 -16.80
N ALA A 161 10.57 1.34 -17.28
CA ALA A 161 11.39 0.17 -16.97
C ALA A 161 11.75 0.11 -15.48
N ILE A 162 12.06 1.25 -14.86
CA ILE A 162 12.29 1.36 -13.42
C ILE A 162 11.01 0.98 -12.67
N GLN A 163 9.87 1.56 -13.05
CA GLN A 163 8.58 1.24 -12.43
C GLN A 163 8.30 -0.26 -12.47
N LYS A 164 8.46 -0.89 -13.62
CA LYS A 164 8.23 -2.34 -13.77
C LYS A 164 9.11 -3.16 -12.83
N ARG A 165 10.39 -2.81 -12.70
CA ARG A 165 11.34 -3.51 -11.82
C ARG A 165 11.00 -3.30 -10.34
N VAL A 166 10.64 -2.08 -9.95
CA VAL A 166 10.22 -1.76 -8.57
C VAL A 166 8.91 -2.46 -8.23
N LEU A 167 7.97 -2.55 -9.17
CA LEU A 167 6.69 -3.22 -8.99
C LEU A 167 6.84 -4.71 -8.63
N GLU A 168 7.88 -5.39 -9.14
CA GLU A 168 8.19 -6.77 -8.76
C GLU A 168 8.55 -6.86 -7.26
N ILE A 169 9.24 -5.84 -6.73
CA ILE A 169 9.54 -5.73 -5.30
C ILE A 169 8.27 -5.46 -4.50
N GLU A 170 7.43 -4.52 -4.96
CA GLU A 170 6.16 -4.20 -4.29
C GLU A 170 5.27 -5.45 -4.15
N HIS A 171 5.11 -6.22 -5.22
CA HIS A 171 4.30 -7.45 -5.25
C HIS A 171 4.85 -8.55 -4.31
N LYS A 172 6.12 -8.50 -3.96
CA LYS A 172 6.75 -9.41 -3.01
C LYS A 172 6.58 -8.95 -1.57
N ILE A 173 6.94 -7.68 -1.29
CA ILE A 173 7.05 -7.21 0.10
C ILE A 173 5.72 -6.78 0.71
N LEU A 174 4.77 -6.27 -0.08
CA LEU A 174 3.48 -5.85 0.46
C LEU A 174 2.67 -7.03 1.02
N PRO A 175 2.41 -8.13 0.28
CA PRO A 175 1.69 -9.26 0.85
C PRO A 175 2.46 -9.93 1.99
N MET A 176 3.79 -9.92 1.97
CA MET A 176 4.63 -10.41 3.07
C MET A 176 4.38 -9.61 4.36
N VAL A 177 4.35 -8.28 4.28
CA VAL A 177 4.06 -7.42 5.44
C VAL A 177 2.64 -7.59 5.92
N VAL A 178 1.66 -7.71 5.01
CA VAL A 178 0.26 -8.01 5.36
C VAL A 178 0.18 -9.33 6.15
N ARG A 179 0.89 -10.36 5.72
CA ARG A 179 1.00 -11.62 6.45
C ARG A 179 1.56 -11.42 7.86
N TYR A 180 2.68 -10.71 8.01
CA TYR A 180 3.29 -10.45 9.33
C TYR A 180 2.36 -9.67 10.25
N TYR A 181 1.58 -8.72 9.69
CA TYR A 181 0.57 -8.00 10.45
C TYR A 181 -0.52 -8.94 10.97
N CYS A 182 -1.04 -9.82 10.12
CA CYS A 182 -2.06 -10.80 10.48
C CYS A 182 -1.57 -11.83 11.51
N GLU A 183 -0.27 -12.15 11.51
CA GLU A 183 0.39 -13.05 12.45
C GLU A 183 0.80 -12.36 13.77
N ASP A 184 0.43 -11.08 13.96
CA ASP A 184 0.80 -10.25 15.13
C ASP A 184 2.32 -10.18 15.36
N ARG A 185 3.10 -10.16 14.29
CA ARG A 185 4.57 -10.15 14.31
C ARG A 185 5.20 -8.77 14.22
N ILE A 186 4.40 -7.72 14.13
CA ILE A 186 4.89 -6.34 13.99
C ILE A 186 4.76 -5.62 15.32
N ARG A 187 5.88 -5.08 15.82
CA ARG A 187 5.95 -4.28 17.04
C ARG A 187 6.56 -2.92 16.75
N ILE A 188 6.01 -1.89 17.39
CA ILE A 188 6.55 -0.53 17.30
C ILE A 188 7.13 -0.17 18.66
N GLU A 189 8.43 0.10 18.70
CA GLU A 189 9.14 0.51 19.91
C GLU A 189 9.95 1.78 19.64
N LYS A 190 9.70 2.84 20.40
CA LYS A 190 10.40 4.13 20.26
C LYS A 190 10.41 4.65 18.81
N GLY A 191 9.27 4.52 18.09
CA GLY A 191 9.12 4.96 16.69
C GLY A 191 9.77 4.05 15.64
N ARG A 192 10.34 2.93 16.03
CA ARG A 192 10.89 1.92 15.11
C ARG A 192 10.03 0.68 15.07
N VAL A 193 9.94 0.08 13.90
CA VAL A 193 9.22 -1.19 13.71
C VAL A 193 10.20 -2.35 13.80
N HIS A 194 9.78 -3.38 14.53
CA HIS A 194 10.47 -4.66 14.65
C HIS A 194 9.56 -5.77 14.15
N ILE A 195 10.09 -6.67 13.32
CA ILE A 195 9.42 -7.87 12.86
C ILE A 195 9.95 -9.04 13.68
N LEU A 196 9.04 -9.75 14.37
CA LEU A 196 9.34 -10.88 15.26
C LEU A 196 9.46 -12.19 14.49
#